data_318a8f33bb76dba01a30aecf54d802b3
#
_entry.id   318a8f33bb76dba01a30aecf54d802b3
#
_cell.length_a   1.000
_cell.length_b   1.000
_cell.length_c   1.000
_cell.angle_alpha   90.00
_cell.angle_beta   90.00
_cell.angle_gamma   90.00
#
_symmetry.space_group_name_H-M   'P 1'
#
loop_
_entity.id
_entity.type
_entity.pdbx_description
1 polymer ?
#
loop_
_entity_poly.entity_id
_entity_poly.type
_entity_poly.pdbx_seq_one_letter_code
_entity_poly.pdbx_strand_id
1 'polypeptide(L)'
;MELHYQNVLFIIYKLLGFYVQAEYHTSNGRIDMILKTDKYVYVMEFKFDGTADEALKQIEERYAVPFRKDPRQLIVIGVNFSSKTRNIDGWKVKADENL
;
A
#
# COMPACT_ATOMS: atom_id res chain seq x y z
N MET A 1 -5.17 -10.92 11.56
CA MET A 1 -4.13 -10.04 12.10
C MET A 1 -3.65 -9.01 11.10
N GLU A 2 -3.37 -9.41 9.87
CA GLU A 2 -3.07 -8.46 8.77
C GLU A 2 -4.18 -7.42 8.60
N LEU A 3 -5.43 -7.86 8.61
CA LEU A 3 -6.59 -6.98 8.52
C LEU A 3 -6.68 -6.00 9.69
N HIS A 4 -6.27 -6.42 10.89
CA HIS A 4 -6.27 -5.54 12.06
C HIS A 4 -5.32 -4.35 11.87
N TYR A 5 -4.09 -4.61 11.44
CA TYR A 5 -3.12 -3.54 11.19
C TYR A 5 -3.57 -2.61 10.06
N GLN A 6 -4.14 -3.18 9.00
CA GLN A 6 -4.70 -2.41 7.90
C GLN A 6 -5.81 -1.47 8.38
N ASN A 7 -6.71 -1.95 9.21
CA ASN A 7 -7.80 -1.14 9.77
C ASN A 7 -7.29 0.00 10.65
N VAL A 8 -6.28 -0.26 11.46
CA VAL A 8 -5.68 0.77 12.31
C VAL A 8 -5.06 1.87 11.46
N LEU A 9 -4.29 1.53 10.45
CA LEU A 9 -3.69 2.50 9.55
C LEU A 9 -4.74 3.30 8.78
N PHE A 10 -5.79 2.64 8.31
CA PHE A 10 -6.90 3.31 7.63
C PHE A 10 -7.53 4.38 8.53
N ILE A 11 -7.81 4.05 9.78
CA ILE A 11 -8.39 4.99 10.74
C ILE A 11 -7.44 6.16 11.00
N ILE A 12 -6.16 5.89 11.20
CA ILE A 12 -5.15 6.93 11.45
C ILE A 12 -5.11 7.92 10.28
N TYR A 13 -5.03 7.43 9.05
CA TYR A 13 -4.96 8.31 7.88
C TYR A 13 -6.25 9.10 7.69
N LYS A 14 -7.40 8.51 7.97
CA LYS A 14 -8.69 9.23 7.92
C LYS A 14 -8.72 10.36 8.95
N LEU A 15 -8.25 10.11 10.16
CA LEU A 15 -8.21 11.12 11.21
C LEU A 15 -7.26 12.26 10.88
N LEU A 16 -6.21 11.99 10.11
CA LEU A 16 -5.28 13.01 9.62
C LEU A 16 -5.82 13.79 8.42
N GLY A 17 -6.99 13.45 7.92
CA GLY A 17 -7.63 14.18 6.82
C GLY A 17 -7.19 13.74 5.43
N PHE A 18 -6.49 12.61 5.29
CA PHE A 18 -6.10 12.11 3.97
C PHE A 18 -7.25 11.35 3.30
N TYR A 19 -7.26 11.38 1.96
CA TYR A 19 -8.10 10.48 1.20
C TYR A 19 -7.48 9.09 1.23
N VAL A 20 -8.18 8.14 1.84
CA VAL A 20 -7.71 6.76 1.98
C VAL A 20 -8.79 5.81 1.51
N GLN A 21 -8.41 4.79 0.78
CA GLN A 21 -9.27 3.68 0.39
C GLN A 21 -8.59 2.36 0.73
N ALA A 22 -9.26 1.54 1.52
CA ALA A 22 -8.80 0.19 1.84
C ALA A 22 -9.42 -0.80 0.86
N GLU A 23 -8.69 -1.88 0.58
CA GLU A 23 -9.15 -2.98 -0.28
C GLU A 23 -9.61 -2.53 -1.66
N TYR A 24 -8.77 -1.79 -2.36
CA TYR A 24 -9.06 -1.34 -3.71
C TYR A 24 -8.98 -2.50 -4.69
N HIS A 25 -10.08 -2.76 -5.40
CA HIS A 25 -10.15 -3.85 -6.36
C HIS A 25 -9.75 -3.39 -7.76
N THR A 26 -8.91 -4.18 -8.42
CA THR A 26 -8.48 -3.97 -9.80
C THR A 26 -8.77 -5.21 -10.62
N SER A 27 -8.65 -5.12 -11.95
CA SER A 27 -8.77 -6.29 -12.82
C SER A 27 -7.72 -7.36 -12.55
N ASN A 28 -6.58 -6.98 -11.96
CA ASN A 28 -5.46 -7.89 -11.68
C ASN A 28 -5.41 -8.34 -10.21
N GLY A 29 -6.41 -8.00 -9.41
CA GLY A 29 -6.47 -8.40 -8.02
C GLY A 29 -6.82 -7.24 -7.10
N ARG A 30 -6.44 -7.37 -5.83
CA ARG A 30 -6.74 -6.40 -4.78
C ARG A 30 -5.48 -5.70 -4.33
N ILE A 31 -5.60 -4.41 -4.10
CA ILE A 31 -4.59 -3.58 -3.43
C ILE A 31 -5.08 -3.31 -2.01
N ASP A 32 -4.23 -3.50 -1.02
CA ASP A 32 -4.66 -3.41 0.38
C ASP A 32 -5.04 -2.00 0.80
N MET A 33 -4.29 -1.00 0.36
CA MET A 33 -4.59 0.39 0.72
C MET A 33 -4.05 1.37 -0.31
N ILE A 34 -4.83 2.41 -0.58
CA ILE A 34 -4.44 3.53 -1.42
C ILE A 34 -4.60 4.81 -0.61
N LEU A 35 -3.58 5.65 -0.62
CA LEU A 35 -3.59 6.98 -0.02
C LEU A 35 -3.29 8.00 -1.10
N LYS A 36 -4.14 9.01 -1.24
CA LYS A 36 -3.95 10.07 -2.23
C LYS A 36 -3.72 11.41 -1.56
N THR A 37 -2.71 12.12 -2.05
CA THR A 37 -2.44 13.50 -1.68
C THR A 37 -2.48 14.37 -2.94
N ASP A 38 -2.21 15.66 -2.82
CA ASP A 38 -2.20 16.57 -3.98
C ASP A 38 -1.16 16.15 -5.03
N LYS A 39 -0.02 15.62 -4.58
CA LYS A 39 1.13 15.33 -5.45
C LYS A 39 1.40 13.86 -5.65
N TYR A 40 0.89 13.00 -4.80
CA TYR A 40 1.27 11.59 -4.75
C TYR A 40 0.06 10.68 -4.67
N VAL A 41 0.21 9.49 -5.25
CA VAL A 41 -0.64 8.34 -4.98
C VAL A 41 0.24 7.29 -4.34
N TYR A 42 -0.08 6.92 -3.11
CA TYR A 42 0.61 5.84 -2.40
C TYR A 42 -0.22 4.57 -2.51
N VAL A 43 0.42 3.52 -2.98
CA VAL A 43 -0.19 2.20 -3.09
C VAL A 43 0.54 1.28 -2.13
N MET A 44 -0.19 0.66 -1.21
CA MET A 44 0.38 -0.12 -0.13
C MET A 44 -0.12 -1.55 -0.15
N GLU A 45 0.81 -2.46 0.08
CA GLU A 45 0.52 -3.87 0.27
C GLU A 45 1.11 -4.33 1.60
N PHE A 46 0.34 -5.08 2.36
CA PHE A 46 0.74 -5.56 3.68
C PHE A 46 0.93 -7.07 3.65
N LYS A 47 2.02 -7.52 4.24
CA LYS A 47 2.28 -8.93 4.51
C LYS A 47 2.34 -9.17 6.01
N PHE A 48 2.03 -10.39 6.40
CA PHE A 48 2.08 -10.82 7.79
C PHE A 48 2.96 -12.07 7.85
N ASP A 49 4.06 -11.97 8.60
CA ASP A 49 5.08 -13.03 8.67
C ASP A 49 5.65 -13.44 7.30
N GLY A 50 5.72 -12.46 6.39
CA GLY A 50 6.39 -12.60 5.11
C GLY A 50 7.55 -11.62 5.03
N THR A 51 7.69 -10.94 3.89
CA THR A 51 8.72 -9.91 3.71
C THR A 51 8.16 -8.68 3.01
N ALA A 52 8.81 -7.55 3.24
CA ALA A 52 8.47 -6.31 2.52
C ALA A 52 8.74 -6.43 1.02
N ASP A 53 9.76 -7.19 0.63
CA ASP A 53 10.06 -7.45 -0.79
C ASP A 53 8.94 -8.23 -1.46
N GLU A 54 8.37 -9.23 -0.81
CA GLU A 54 7.21 -9.97 -1.32
C GLU A 54 6.00 -9.04 -1.50
N ALA A 55 5.75 -8.17 -0.53
CA ALA A 55 4.67 -7.20 -0.60
C ALA A 55 4.86 -6.25 -1.79
N LEU A 56 6.06 -5.71 -1.95
CA LEU A 56 6.38 -4.80 -3.04
C LEU A 56 6.21 -5.46 -4.41
N LYS A 57 6.70 -6.69 -4.55
CA LYS A 57 6.55 -7.47 -5.78
C LYS A 57 5.09 -7.70 -6.13
N GLN A 58 4.27 -7.99 -5.15
CA GLN A 58 2.84 -8.19 -5.33
C GLN A 58 2.14 -6.93 -5.84
N ILE A 59 2.53 -5.76 -5.32
CA ILE A 59 2.02 -4.48 -5.83
C ILE A 59 2.40 -4.31 -7.30
N GLU A 60 3.66 -4.53 -7.64
CA GLU A 60 4.17 -4.30 -8.99
C GLU A 60 3.41 -5.12 -10.04
N GLU A 61 2.83 -6.23 -9.67
CA GLU A 61 2.01 -7.07 -10.54
C GLU A 61 0.58 -6.55 -10.72
N ARG A 62 0.09 -5.67 -9.85
CA ARG A 62 -1.34 -5.32 -9.76
C ARG A 62 -1.68 -3.87 -10.01
N TYR A 63 -0.75 -2.93 -9.81
CA TYR A 63 -1.10 -1.52 -9.65
C TYR A 63 -0.89 -0.65 -10.89
N ALA A 64 0.03 -1.03 -11.78
CA ALA A 64 0.50 -0.12 -12.83
C ALA A 64 -0.64 0.40 -13.72
N VAL A 65 -1.54 -0.49 -14.12
CA VAL A 65 -2.61 -0.14 -15.06
C VAL A 65 -3.61 0.85 -14.48
N PRO A 66 -4.14 0.66 -13.24
CA PRO A 66 -5.15 1.56 -12.71
C PRO A 66 -4.68 3.01 -12.52
N PHE A 67 -3.38 3.21 -12.30
CA PHE A 67 -2.84 4.53 -11.97
C PHE A 67 -2.00 5.16 -13.08
N ARG A 68 -1.90 4.48 -14.22
CA ARG A 68 -1.05 4.92 -15.33
C ARG A 68 -1.42 6.31 -15.86
N LYS A 69 -2.69 6.70 -15.80
CA LYS A 69 -3.19 7.98 -16.28
C LYS A 69 -3.27 9.06 -15.21
N ASP A 70 -2.99 8.72 -13.96
CA ASP A 70 -3.02 9.69 -12.88
C ASP A 70 -1.80 10.61 -13.02
N PRO A 71 -1.97 11.94 -13.01
CA PRO A 71 -0.85 12.87 -13.18
C PRO A 71 0.06 12.94 -11.96
N ARG A 72 -0.37 12.40 -10.81
CA ARG A 72 0.43 12.41 -9.59
C ARG A 72 1.50 11.35 -9.64
N GLN A 73 2.58 11.57 -8.91
CA GLN A 73 3.63 10.56 -8.81
C GLN A 73 3.13 9.35 -8.02
N LEU A 74 3.37 8.17 -8.56
CA LEU A 74 3.04 6.92 -7.89
C LEU A 74 4.17 6.49 -6.97
N ILE A 75 3.83 6.18 -5.73
CA ILE A 75 4.76 5.62 -4.76
C ILE A 75 4.18 4.31 -4.25
N VAL A 76 4.94 3.24 -4.36
CA VAL A 76 4.52 1.91 -3.91
C VAL A 76 5.25 1.55 -2.62
N ILE A 77 4.52 1.00 -1.68
CA ILE A 77 5.04 0.67 -0.35
C ILE A 77 4.65 -0.75 0.01
N GLY A 78 5.64 -1.59 0.23
CA GLY A 78 5.45 -2.92 0.79
C GLY A 78 5.79 -2.90 2.27
N VAL A 79 4.91 -3.45 3.10
CA VAL A 79 5.08 -3.47 4.55
C VAL A 79 4.89 -4.89 5.05
N ASN A 80 5.77 -5.33 5.92
CA ASN A 80 5.63 -6.61 6.60
C ASN A 80 5.40 -6.39 8.10
N PHE A 81 4.41 -7.09 8.64
CA PHE A 81 4.13 -7.14 10.07
C PHE A 81 4.58 -8.50 10.63
N SER A 82 5.15 -8.49 11.82
CA SER A 82 5.58 -9.71 12.51
C SER A 82 4.61 -10.06 13.63
N SER A 83 4.13 -11.31 13.65
CA SER A 83 3.34 -11.82 14.75
C SER A 83 4.17 -11.97 16.03
N LYS A 84 5.47 -12.18 15.86
CA LYS A 84 6.43 -12.34 16.95
C LYS A 84 6.61 -11.07 17.76
N THR A 85 6.83 -9.95 17.05
CA THR A 85 7.06 -8.65 17.67
C THR A 85 5.77 -7.83 17.80
N ARG A 86 4.72 -8.24 17.11
CA ARG A 86 3.44 -7.52 16.97
C ARG A 86 3.65 -6.10 16.45
N ASN A 87 4.57 -5.94 15.51
CA ASN A 87 4.95 -4.64 14.98
C ASN A 87 5.36 -4.76 13.53
N ILE A 88 5.61 -3.61 12.91
CA ILE A 88 6.21 -3.55 11.57
C ILE A 88 7.62 -4.12 11.67
N ASP A 89 7.92 -5.07 10.79
CA ASP A 89 9.18 -5.80 10.75
C ASP A 89 10.01 -5.41 9.54
N GLY A 90 9.47 -4.61 8.65
CA GLY A 90 10.19 -4.13 7.48
C GLY A 90 9.27 -3.40 6.53
N TRP A 91 9.85 -2.52 5.75
CA TRP A 91 9.14 -1.83 4.69
C TRP A 91 10.08 -1.52 3.54
N LYS A 92 9.50 -1.44 2.33
CA LYS A 92 10.19 -1.04 1.11
C LYS A 92 9.36 -0.01 0.39
N VAL A 93 10.01 1.02 -0.10
CA VAL A 93 9.37 2.12 -0.83
C VAL A 93 10.03 2.26 -2.19
N LYS A 94 9.21 2.40 -3.21
CA LYS A 94 9.70 2.64 -4.58
C LYS A 94 8.86 3.73 -5.22
N ALA A 95 9.51 4.75 -5.76
CA ALA A 95 8.85 5.75 -6.58
C ALA A 95 8.85 5.26 -8.03
N ASP A 96 7.69 5.30 -8.66
CA ASP A 96 7.55 4.92 -10.06
C ASP A 96 7.44 6.17 -10.91
N GLU A 97 8.51 6.51 -11.61
CA GLU A 97 8.58 7.70 -12.45
C GLU A 97 8.16 7.45 -13.90
N ASN A 98 7.89 6.20 -14.26
CA ASN A 98 7.60 5.81 -15.64
C ASN A 98 6.10 5.60 -15.90
N LEU A 99 5.25 6.19 -15.11
CA LEU A 99 3.81 6.07 -15.29
C LEU A 99 3.22 7.13 -16.22
#